data_3302f4a88989cafc3598aee61d3e95d8
#
_entry.id   3302f4a88989cafc3598aee61d3e95d8
#
_cell.length_a   1.000
_cell.length_b   1.000
_cell.length_c   1.000
_cell.angle_alpha   90.00
_cell.angle_beta   90.00
_cell.angle_gamma   90.00
#
_symmetry.space_group_name_H-M   'P 1'
#
loop_
_entity.id
_entity.type
_entity.pdbx_description
1 polymer ?
#
loop_
_entity_poly.entity_id
_entity_poly.type
_entity_poly.pdbx_seq_one_letter_code
_entity_poly.pdbx_strand_id
1 'polypeptide(L)'
;MSKSLKRVTRALTEAGLDCLIQEIGHATTAQMAADLVGCEIDQIAKSIIFAGSDTGTAILFITAGGAQVDPACASALAGEPLGKADAALIRTQTGFAIGGVSPVGHLSAPRAYFDRRLLAFDQIWAAAGTPRHVFGAPPGEVLRVSGAELADFTV
;
A
#
# COMPACT_ATOMS: atom_id res chain seq x y z
N MET A 1 -11.17 18.05 -4.04
CA MET A 1 -10.74 16.65 -3.75
C MET A 1 -9.94 16.12 -4.93
N SER A 2 -8.81 15.49 -4.67
CA SER A 2 -7.95 14.98 -5.73
C SER A 2 -8.58 13.80 -6.46
N LYS A 3 -8.13 13.58 -7.71
CA LYS A 3 -8.59 12.42 -8.48
C LYS A 3 -8.19 11.10 -7.82
N SER A 4 -6.99 11.05 -7.24
CA SER A 4 -6.50 9.86 -6.55
C SER A 4 -7.35 9.50 -5.34
N LEU A 5 -7.70 10.48 -4.54
CA LEU A 5 -8.56 10.29 -3.37
C LEU A 5 -9.95 9.80 -3.79
N LYS A 6 -10.50 10.36 -4.85
CA LYS A 6 -11.79 9.92 -5.39
C LYS A 6 -11.75 8.47 -5.86
N ARG A 7 -10.66 8.07 -6.56
CA ARG A 7 -10.50 6.70 -7.03
C ARG A 7 -10.45 5.71 -5.87
N VAL A 8 -9.71 6.04 -4.82
CA VAL A 8 -9.63 5.18 -3.62
C VAL A 8 -10.99 5.07 -2.95
N THR A 9 -11.67 6.19 -2.76
CA THR A 9 -13.02 6.22 -2.17
C THR A 9 -13.97 5.31 -2.95
N ARG A 10 -13.96 5.44 -4.28
CA ARG A 10 -14.81 4.61 -5.15
C ARG A 10 -14.45 3.13 -5.04
N ALA A 11 -13.16 2.80 -5.06
CA ALA A 11 -12.72 1.41 -4.97
C ALA A 11 -13.17 0.76 -3.66
N LEU A 12 -13.06 1.46 -2.55
CA LEU A 12 -13.52 0.98 -1.25
C LEU A 12 -15.03 0.78 -1.22
N THR A 13 -15.77 1.74 -1.73
CA THR A 13 -17.24 1.64 -1.80
C THR A 13 -17.68 0.47 -2.66
N GLU A 14 -17.10 0.33 -3.86
CA GLU A 14 -17.42 -0.76 -4.79
C GLU A 14 -17.06 -2.14 -4.22
N ALA A 15 -16.04 -2.21 -3.39
CA ALA A 15 -15.64 -3.44 -2.71
C ALA A 15 -16.48 -3.74 -1.47
N GLY A 16 -17.43 -2.88 -1.12
CA GLY A 16 -18.29 -3.06 0.04
C GLY A 16 -17.62 -2.78 1.37
N LEU A 17 -16.49 -2.09 1.37
CA LEU A 17 -15.80 -1.71 2.59
C LEU A 17 -16.20 -0.29 2.98
N ASP A 18 -17.05 -0.20 4.01
CA ASP A 18 -17.48 1.06 4.56
C ASP A 18 -16.47 1.49 5.62
N CYS A 19 -15.61 2.41 5.27
CA CYS A 19 -14.60 2.95 6.18
C CYS A 19 -14.46 4.45 5.99
N LEU A 20 -14.03 5.13 7.07
CA LEU A 20 -13.84 6.56 7.07
C LEU A 20 -12.44 6.91 6.55
N ILE A 21 -12.39 7.83 5.58
CA ILE A 21 -11.14 8.41 5.12
C ILE A 21 -10.87 9.65 5.96
N GLN A 22 -9.67 9.73 6.55
CA GLN A 22 -9.26 10.82 7.41
C GLN A 22 -8.14 11.63 6.79
N GLU A 23 -8.21 12.95 6.92
CA GLU A 23 -7.10 13.83 6.64
C GLU A 23 -6.25 13.97 7.89
N ILE A 24 -4.96 13.60 7.80
CA ILE A 24 -4.06 13.55 8.96
C ILE A 24 -2.90 14.55 8.90
N GLY A 25 -2.81 15.34 7.84
CA GLY A 25 -1.64 16.15 7.58
C GLY A 25 -0.64 15.41 6.70
N HIS A 26 0.45 16.08 6.33
CA HIS A 26 1.42 15.53 5.38
C HIS A 26 2.35 14.53 6.08
N ALA A 27 2.22 13.25 5.73
CA ALA A 27 3.08 12.19 6.24
C ALA A 27 3.98 11.67 5.13
N THR A 28 5.29 11.71 5.32
CA THR A 28 6.28 11.22 4.36
C THR A 28 6.90 9.88 4.77
N THR A 29 6.65 9.44 6.00
CA THR A 29 7.13 8.15 6.51
C THR A 29 6.02 7.43 7.27
N ALA A 30 6.18 6.11 7.45
CA ALA A 30 5.24 5.33 8.25
C ALA A 30 5.20 5.79 9.70
N GLN A 31 6.35 6.20 10.27
CA GLN A 31 6.40 6.72 11.64
C GLN A 31 5.59 8.01 11.78
N MET A 32 5.72 8.93 10.82
CA MET A 32 4.92 10.16 10.82
C MET A 32 3.43 9.86 10.74
N ALA A 33 3.04 8.94 9.88
CA ALA A 33 1.65 8.53 9.76
C ALA A 33 1.13 7.91 11.07
N ALA A 34 1.91 7.03 11.69
CA ALA A 34 1.56 6.41 12.95
C ALA A 34 1.39 7.46 14.07
N ASP A 35 2.28 8.45 14.13
CA ASP A 35 2.20 9.52 15.12
C ASP A 35 0.95 10.39 14.92
N LEU A 36 0.63 10.70 13.67
CA LEU A 36 -0.55 11.53 13.34
C LEU A 36 -1.87 10.79 13.59
N VAL A 37 -1.91 9.50 13.33
CA VAL A 37 -3.09 8.66 13.57
C VAL A 37 -3.22 8.29 15.06
N GLY A 38 -2.09 8.13 15.74
CA GLY A 38 -2.06 7.70 17.13
C GLY A 38 -2.08 6.18 17.28
N CYS A 39 -1.32 5.47 16.44
CA CYS A 39 -1.22 4.02 16.46
C CYS A 39 0.24 3.55 16.49
N GLU A 40 0.45 2.25 16.59
CA GLU A 40 1.78 1.66 16.47
C GLU A 40 2.26 1.70 15.02
N ILE A 41 3.57 1.80 14.80
CA ILE A 41 4.13 1.88 13.45
C ILE A 41 3.74 0.68 12.59
N ASP A 42 3.68 -0.51 13.16
CA ASP A 42 3.32 -1.73 12.43
C ASP A 42 1.84 -1.83 12.07
N GLN A 43 1.00 -0.93 12.58
CA GLN A 43 -0.39 -0.79 12.13
C GLN A 43 -0.51 0.05 10.86
N ILE A 44 0.59 0.66 10.41
CA ILE A 44 0.62 1.36 9.14
C ILE A 44 0.96 0.35 8.04
N ALA A 45 0.07 0.20 7.09
CA ALA A 45 0.29 -0.63 5.90
C ALA A 45 0.92 0.26 4.83
N LYS A 46 2.25 0.28 4.77
CA LYS A 46 2.96 1.08 3.78
C LYS A 46 3.02 0.35 2.45
N SER A 47 2.85 1.09 1.37
CA SER A 47 2.89 0.55 0.01
C SER A 47 4.29 0.73 -0.57
N ILE A 48 5.01 -0.36 -0.74
CA ILE A 48 6.35 -0.37 -1.34
C ILE A 48 6.22 -0.91 -2.75
N ILE A 49 6.69 -0.14 -3.73
CA ILE A 49 6.61 -0.50 -5.14
C ILE A 49 8.01 -0.80 -5.69
N PHE A 50 8.12 -1.94 -6.35
CA PHE A 50 9.29 -2.28 -7.16
C PHE A 50 8.88 -2.38 -8.63
N ALA A 51 9.86 -2.24 -9.52
CA ALA A 51 9.68 -2.48 -10.95
C ALA A 51 10.21 -3.86 -11.30
N GLY A 52 9.40 -4.68 -11.94
CA GLY A 52 9.86 -5.95 -12.49
C GLY A 52 10.80 -5.72 -13.66
N SER A 53 12.01 -6.28 -13.60
CA SER A 53 13.02 -6.07 -14.66
C SER A 53 12.63 -6.71 -15.97
N ASP A 54 11.91 -7.82 -15.94
CA ASP A 54 11.51 -8.54 -17.14
C ASP A 54 10.20 -8.02 -17.73
N THR A 55 9.21 -7.74 -16.87
CA THR A 55 7.89 -7.31 -17.30
C THR A 55 7.73 -5.81 -17.45
N GLY A 56 8.56 -5.01 -16.76
CA GLY A 56 8.42 -3.55 -16.70
C GLY A 56 7.22 -3.10 -15.88
N THR A 57 6.58 -3.98 -15.10
CA THR A 57 5.38 -3.66 -14.33
C THR A 57 5.68 -3.32 -12.89
N ALA A 58 4.83 -2.47 -12.29
CA ALA A 58 4.87 -2.17 -10.87
C ALA A 58 4.37 -3.39 -10.08
N ILE A 59 5.08 -3.70 -8.99
CA ILE A 59 4.71 -4.78 -8.08
C ILE A 59 4.62 -4.19 -6.68
N LEU A 60 3.49 -4.42 -6.02
CA LEU A 60 3.16 -3.79 -4.75
C LEU A 60 3.40 -4.76 -3.59
N PHE A 61 4.13 -4.27 -2.59
CA PHE A 61 4.32 -4.97 -1.31
C PHE A 61 3.70 -4.13 -0.19
N ILE A 62 2.56 -4.59 0.30
CA ILE A 62 1.85 -3.94 1.40
C ILE A 62 2.50 -4.44 2.70
N THR A 63 3.28 -3.57 3.32
CA THR A 63 4.28 -3.92 4.34
C THR A 63 3.98 -3.22 5.66
N ALA A 64 4.14 -3.91 6.78
CA ALA A 64 4.04 -3.28 8.10
C ALA A 64 5.06 -2.15 8.22
N GLY A 65 4.64 -1.04 8.82
CA GLY A 65 5.41 0.21 8.81
C GLY A 65 6.82 0.11 9.38
N GLY A 66 7.04 -0.76 10.36
CA GLY A 66 8.36 -0.96 10.96
C GLY A 66 9.21 -2.01 10.28
N ALA A 67 8.68 -2.72 9.29
CA ALA A 67 9.39 -3.78 8.58
C ALA A 67 10.03 -3.26 7.29
N GLN A 68 10.98 -4.02 6.78
CA GLN A 68 11.63 -3.75 5.50
C GLN A 68 11.48 -4.95 4.57
N VAL A 69 11.23 -4.69 3.29
CA VAL A 69 11.17 -5.72 2.28
C VAL A 69 12.57 -6.29 2.06
N ASP A 70 12.68 -7.63 2.09
CA ASP A 70 13.89 -8.32 1.70
C ASP A 70 13.88 -8.47 0.17
N PRO A 71 14.83 -7.83 -0.55
CA PRO A 71 14.83 -7.88 -2.02
C PRO A 71 14.91 -9.29 -2.60
N ALA A 72 15.62 -10.19 -1.95
CA ALA A 72 15.72 -11.59 -2.41
C ALA A 72 14.38 -12.32 -2.30
N CYS A 73 13.69 -12.16 -1.18
CA CYS A 73 12.35 -12.74 -0.99
C CYS A 73 11.35 -12.14 -1.97
N ALA A 74 11.39 -10.82 -2.15
CA ALA A 74 10.50 -10.12 -3.07
C ALA A 74 10.69 -10.59 -4.52
N SER A 75 11.92 -10.73 -4.96
CA SER A 75 12.23 -11.23 -6.31
C SER A 75 11.77 -12.67 -6.51
N ALA A 76 11.95 -13.51 -5.50
CA ALA A 76 11.50 -14.91 -5.54
C ALA A 76 9.96 -14.98 -5.68
N LEU A 77 9.23 -14.20 -4.92
CA LEU A 77 7.77 -14.14 -5.01
C LEU A 77 7.31 -13.61 -6.37
N ALA A 78 7.94 -12.56 -6.87
CA ALA A 78 7.59 -11.98 -8.17
C ALA A 78 7.96 -12.86 -9.35
N GLY A 79 8.92 -13.78 -9.18
CA GLY A 79 9.40 -14.66 -10.24
C GLY A 79 10.29 -13.93 -11.26
N GLU A 80 10.83 -12.76 -10.92
CA GLU A 80 11.71 -11.97 -11.77
C GLU A 80 12.58 -11.06 -10.91
N PRO A 81 13.72 -10.59 -11.44
CA PRO A 81 14.50 -9.59 -10.74
C PRO A 81 13.71 -8.30 -10.56
N LEU A 82 13.86 -7.66 -9.40
CA LEU A 82 13.18 -6.42 -9.09
C LEU A 82 14.19 -5.28 -9.00
N GLY A 83 13.79 -4.13 -9.53
CA GLY A 83 14.55 -2.90 -9.44
C GLY A 83 13.74 -1.79 -8.81
N LYS A 84 14.38 -0.64 -8.67
CA LYS A 84 13.72 0.56 -8.15
C LYS A 84 12.65 1.03 -9.12
N ALA A 85 11.45 1.28 -8.62
CA ALA A 85 10.40 1.91 -9.38
C ALA A 85 10.55 3.43 -9.26
N ASP A 86 10.70 4.13 -10.40
CA ASP A 86 10.79 5.58 -10.38
C ASP A 86 9.39 6.23 -10.28
N ALA A 87 9.39 7.53 -10.02
CA ALA A 87 8.14 8.28 -9.85
C ALA A 87 7.24 8.23 -11.10
N ALA A 88 7.84 8.21 -12.28
CA ALA A 88 7.09 8.18 -13.55
C ALA A 88 6.37 6.84 -13.72
N LEU A 89 7.04 5.73 -13.45
CA LEU A 89 6.45 4.39 -13.51
C LEU A 89 5.32 4.25 -12.49
N ILE A 90 5.54 4.68 -11.26
CA ILE A 90 4.54 4.62 -10.21
C ILE A 90 3.30 5.41 -10.63
N ARG A 91 3.47 6.65 -11.06
CA ARG A 91 2.35 7.50 -11.48
C ARG A 91 1.61 6.92 -12.68
N THR A 92 2.32 6.43 -13.68
CA THR A 92 1.72 5.91 -14.91
C THR A 92 0.91 4.65 -14.65
N GLN A 93 1.43 3.73 -13.86
CA GLN A 93 0.78 2.44 -13.65
C GLN A 93 -0.22 2.45 -12.49
N THR A 94 0.12 3.12 -11.39
CA THR A 94 -0.77 3.14 -10.22
C THR A 94 -1.73 4.32 -10.22
N GLY A 95 -1.36 5.43 -10.84
CA GLY A 95 -2.11 6.68 -10.81
C GLY A 95 -1.86 7.50 -9.54
N PHE A 96 -0.94 7.07 -8.69
CA PHE A 96 -0.60 7.75 -7.45
C PHE A 96 0.78 8.40 -7.51
N ALA A 97 0.96 9.48 -6.74
CA ALA A 97 2.27 10.03 -6.48
C ALA A 97 2.99 9.22 -5.40
N ILE A 98 4.32 9.27 -5.40
CA ILE A 98 5.12 8.72 -4.30
C ILE A 98 4.63 9.33 -2.98
N GLY A 99 4.49 8.49 -1.95
CA GLY A 99 3.98 8.90 -0.65
C GLY A 99 2.47 8.79 -0.49
N GLY A 100 1.74 8.67 -1.60
CA GLY A 100 0.29 8.53 -1.57
C GLY A 100 -0.24 7.24 -2.20
N VAL A 101 0.62 6.24 -2.38
CA VAL A 101 0.22 4.98 -3.01
C VAL A 101 -0.69 4.19 -2.08
N SER A 102 -1.94 4.02 -2.49
CA SER A 102 -2.93 3.23 -1.76
C SER A 102 -2.82 1.75 -2.12
N PRO A 103 -3.28 0.84 -1.25
CA PRO A 103 -3.42 -0.57 -1.63
C PRO A 103 -4.55 -0.84 -2.62
N VAL A 104 -5.42 0.14 -2.87
CA VAL A 104 -6.59 -0.01 -3.76
C VAL A 104 -6.70 1.19 -4.71
N GLY A 105 -7.51 1.04 -5.75
CA GLY A 105 -7.81 2.15 -6.66
C GLY A 105 -6.71 2.44 -7.67
N HIS A 106 -5.86 1.47 -7.99
CA HIS A 106 -4.82 1.61 -9.00
C HIS A 106 -5.40 1.69 -10.41
N LEU A 107 -4.74 2.45 -11.29
CA LEU A 107 -5.13 2.51 -12.70
C LEU A 107 -4.96 1.16 -13.38
N SER A 108 -3.82 0.49 -13.12
CA SER A 108 -3.58 -0.87 -13.55
C SER A 108 -3.39 -1.71 -12.30
N ALA A 109 -4.22 -2.73 -12.11
CA ALA A 109 -4.13 -3.58 -10.93
C ALA A 109 -2.77 -4.27 -10.88
N PRO A 110 -1.91 -3.97 -9.88
CA PRO A 110 -0.59 -4.58 -9.80
C PRO A 110 -0.67 -5.98 -9.21
N ARG A 111 0.38 -6.79 -9.46
CA ARG A 111 0.61 -7.92 -8.58
C ARG A 111 0.92 -7.35 -7.20
N ALA A 112 0.27 -7.88 -6.18
CA ALA A 112 0.39 -7.35 -4.82
C ALA A 112 0.58 -8.46 -3.82
N TYR A 113 1.43 -8.19 -2.83
CA TYR A 113 1.72 -9.10 -1.71
C TYR A 113 1.47 -8.38 -0.40
N PHE A 114 1.01 -9.12 0.59
CA PHE A 114 0.55 -8.56 1.87
C PHE A 114 1.35 -9.17 3.01
N ASP A 115 1.95 -8.31 3.83
CA ASP A 115 2.76 -8.70 4.98
C ASP A 115 1.87 -9.33 6.07
N ARG A 116 2.20 -10.54 6.44
CA ARG A 116 1.48 -11.30 7.48
C ARG A 116 1.46 -10.58 8.83
N ARG A 117 2.49 -9.80 9.14
CA ARG A 117 2.56 -9.04 10.39
C ARG A 117 1.34 -8.14 10.58
N LEU A 118 0.79 -7.59 9.50
CA LEU A 118 -0.37 -6.71 9.57
C LEU A 118 -1.61 -7.41 10.13
N LEU A 119 -1.71 -8.71 9.99
CA LEU A 119 -2.85 -9.49 10.51
C LEU A 119 -2.86 -9.60 12.04
N ALA A 120 -1.77 -9.23 12.72
CA ALA A 120 -1.69 -9.29 14.18
C ALA A 120 -2.51 -8.21 14.89
N PHE A 121 -3.00 -7.22 14.14
CA PHE A 121 -3.75 -6.09 14.69
C PHE A 121 -5.24 -6.19 14.36
N ASP A 122 -6.07 -5.55 15.18
CA ASP A 122 -7.51 -5.46 14.90
C ASP A 122 -7.81 -4.44 13.81
N GLN A 123 -6.95 -3.43 13.69
CA GLN A 123 -7.09 -2.37 12.68
C GLN A 123 -5.73 -1.93 12.18
N ILE A 124 -5.66 -1.67 10.87
CA ILE A 124 -4.49 -1.09 10.21
C ILE A 124 -4.93 0.16 9.44
N TRP A 125 -3.94 0.96 9.04
CA TRP A 125 -4.15 2.22 8.35
C TRP A 125 -3.30 2.25 7.08
N ALA A 126 -3.89 2.71 5.99
CA ALA A 126 -3.23 2.78 4.69
C ALA A 126 -3.50 4.11 4.01
N ALA A 127 -2.62 4.50 3.10
CA ALA A 127 -2.79 5.72 2.32
C ALA A 127 -4.05 5.63 1.46
N ALA A 128 -4.79 6.73 1.41
CA ALA A 128 -6.03 6.84 0.65
C ALA A 128 -5.83 7.60 -0.68
N GLY A 129 -4.64 7.50 -1.26
CA GLY A 129 -4.35 8.09 -2.57
C GLY A 129 -3.59 9.41 -2.53
N THR A 130 -3.33 9.94 -1.35
CA THR A 130 -2.53 11.15 -1.14
C THR A 130 -1.68 11.00 0.12
N PRO A 131 -0.59 11.80 0.27
CA PRO A 131 0.20 11.77 1.51
C PRO A 131 -0.51 12.35 2.73
N ARG A 132 -1.71 12.90 2.55
CA ARG A 132 -2.47 13.58 3.61
C ARG A 132 -3.69 12.81 4.09
N HIS A 133 -4.04 11.73 3.41
CA HIS A 133 -5.28 11.00 3.67
C HIS A 133 -5.00 9.53 3.91
N VAL A 134 -5.64 8.97 4.92
CA VAL A 134 -5.55 7.55 5.25
C VAL A 134 -6.96 6.99 5.46
N PHE A 135 -7.07 5.67 5.33
CA PHE A 135 -8.25 4.95 5.78
C PHE A 135 -7.85 3.86 6.75
N GLY A 136 -8.70 3.60 7.72
CA GLY A 136 -8.50 2.53 8.70
C GLY A 136 -9.52 1.43 8.50
N ALA A 137 -9.06 0.18 8.59
CA ALA A 137 -9.91 -0.99 8.42
C ALA A 137 -9.27 -2.22 9.07
N PRO A 138 -10.06 -3.28 9.34
CA PRO A 138 -9.48 -4.55 9.75
C PRO A 138 -8.52 -5.07 8.69
N PRO A 139 -7.36 -5.65 9.08
CA PRO A 139 -6.35 -6.07 8.11
C PRO A 139 -6.86 -7.12 7.10
N GLY A 140 -7.73 -8.03 7.52
CA GLY A 140 -8.35 -9.00 6.61
C GLY A 140 -9.17 -8.34 5.50
N GLU A 141 -9.80 -7.22 5.80
CA GLU A 141 -10.57 -6.46 4.79
C GLU A 141 -9.65 -5.72 3.83
N VAL A 142 -8.54 -5.17 4.31
CA VAL A 142 -7.55 -4.54 3.43
C VAL A 142 -6.93 -5.59 2.51
N LEU A 143 -6.60 -6.77 3.04
CA LEU A 143 -6.11 -7.90 2.24
C LEU A 143 -7.12 -8.25 1.14
N ARG A 144 -8.39 -8.38 1.49
CA ARG A 144 -9.46 -8.71 0.53
C ARG A 144 -9.59 -7.67 -0.58
N VAL A 145 -9.73 -6.39 -0.22
CA VAL A 145 -10.02 -5.34 -1.21
C VAL A 145 -8.80 -5.02 -2.09
N SER A 146 -7.59 -5.25 -1.58
CA SER A 146 -6.37 -5.04 -2.37
C SER A 146 -6.13 -6.12 -3.41
N GLY A 147 -6.74 -7.29 -3.24
CA GLY A 147 -6.45 -8.43 -4.10
C GLY A 147 -5.05 -9.00 -3.90
N ALA A 148 -4.38 -8.62 -2.83
CA ALA A 148 -3.01 -9.04 -2.56
C ALA A 148 -2.94 -10.49 -2.09
N GLU A 149 -1.80 -11.12 -2.30
CA GLU A 149 -1.48 -12.45 -1.82
C GLU A 149 -0.71 -12.35 -0.52
N LEU A 150 -1.14 -13.10 0.50
CA LEU A 150 -0.44 -13.17 1.77
C LEU A 150 0.90 -13.87 1.58
N ALA A 151 1.99 -13.25 2.03
CA ALA A 151 3.34 -13.76 1.80
C ALA A 151 4.32 -13.27 2.86
N ASP A 152 5.46 -13.93 2.94
CA ASP A 152 6.57 -13.56 3.81
C ASP A 152 7.70 -13.01 2.95
N PHE A 153 7.98 -11.72 3.09
CA PHE A 153 8.97 -11.02 2.25
C PHE A 153 9.77 -9.95 3.01
N THR A 154 9.68 -9.94 4.33
CA THR A 154 10.39 -8.94 5.14
C THR A 154 11.67 -9.53 5.73
N VAL A 155 12.60 -8.62 6.02
CA VAL A 155 13.85 -8.98 6.70
C VAL A 155 13.55 -9.40 8.14
#